data_040810bbe4d0ff0fe8ffab59626b6377
#
_entry.id   040810bbe4d0ff0fe8ffab59626b6377
#
_cell.length_a   1.000
_cell.length_b   1.000
_cell.length_c   1.000
_cell.angle_alpha   90.00
_cell.angle_beta   90.00
_cell.angle_gamma   90.00
#
_symmetry.space_group_name_H-M   'P 1'
#
loop_
_entity.id
_entity.type
_entity.pdbx_description
1 polymer ?
#
loop_
_entity_poly.entity_id
_entity_poly.type
_entity_poly.pdbx_seq_one_letter_code
_entity_poly.pdbx_strand_id
1 'polypeptide(L)'
;MQSKISRLLTNASELCEDRKYAKALKYYDKVLQIEPDNLKANVDKGVTLQNLGCISKAIQMYEKALILEPENLDALINMGSALHTLEKYTEAISCYNIALKLDKKNSMALVYKGLSVGETGNISKAIKYFKKALSIDCNYDLAQISLESAKNIINSK
;
A
#
# COMPACT_ATOMS: atom_id res chain seq x y z
N MET A 1 24.55 -11.33 14.63
CA MET A 1 24.13 -10.64 13.40
C MET A 1 22.64 -10.31 13.45
N GLN A 2 21.76 -11.26 13.73
CA GLN A 2 20.31 -11.09 13.86
C GLN A 2 19.90 -9.97 14.82
N SER A 3 20.54 -9.85 16.01
CA SER A 3 20.24 -8.78 16.97
C SER A 3 20.58 -7.36 16.46
N LYS A 4 21.60 -7.25 15.59
CA LYS A 4 21.99 -5.96 14.98
C LYS A 4 20.94 -5.50 13.96
N ILE A 5 20.46 -6.41 13.10
CA ILE A 5 19.43 -6.14 12.11
C ILE A 5 18.11 -5.76 12.78
N SER A 6 17.68 -6.55 13.77
CA SER A 6 16.48 -6.25 14.55
C SER A 6 16.52 -4.84 15.15
N ARG A 7 17.64 -4.44 15.76
CA ARG A 7 17.81 -3.10 16.31
C ARG A 7 17.76 -2.00 15.24
N LEU A 8 18.36 -2.24 14.07
CA LEU A 8 18.31 -1.28 12.96
C LEU A 8 16.88 -1.10 12.44
N LEU A 9 16.12 -2.19 12.30
CA LEU A 9 14.71 -2.15 11.90
C LEU A 9 13.85 -1.42 12.93
N THR A 10 14.04 -1.68 14.22
CA THR A 10 13.32 -0.97 15.29
C THR A 10 13.60 0.52 15.25
N ASN A 11 14.87 0.93 15.17
CA ASN A 11 15.23 2.35 15.08
C ASN A 11 14.63 3.02 13.82
N ALA A 12 14.56 2.30 12.70
CA ALA A 12 13.94 2.80 11.48
C ALA A 12 12.43 3.01 11.68
N SER A 13 11.75 2.04 12.29
CA SER A 13 10.31 2.09 12.57
C SER A 13 9.97 3.29 13.49
N GLU A 14 10.67 3.44 14.61
CA GLU A 14 10.51 4.58 15.53
C GLU A 14 10.69 5.93 14.81
N LEU A 15 11.68 6.03 13.93
CA LEU A 15 11.89 7.24 13.13
C LEU A 15 10.76 7.47 12.11
N CYS A 16 10.13 6.43 11.58
CA CYS A 16 8.95 6.55 10.73
C CYS A 16 7.73 7.04 11.52
N GLU A 17 7.52 6.54 12.74
CA GLU A 17 6.47 7.01 13.65
C GLU A 17 6.63 8.51 13.96
N ASP A 18 7.87 8.94 14.17
CA ASP A 18 8.24 10.37 14.34
C ASP A 18 8.19 11.18 13.02
N ARG A 19 7.80 10.58 11.90
CA ARG A 19 7.84 11.18 10.54
C ARG A 19 9.24 11.64 10.09
N LYS A 20 10.30 11.12 10.71
CA LYS A 20 11.70 11.39 10.35
C LYS A 20 12.18 10.47 9.21
N TYR A 21 11.41 10.40 8.13
CA TYR A 21 11.58 9.44 7.02
C TYR A 21 12.99 9.42 6.41
N ALA A 22 13.58 10.58 6.17
CA ALA A 22 14.94 10.68 5.62
C ALA A 22 16.01 10.05 6.53
N LYS A 23 15.80 10.09 7.86
CA LYS A 23 16.67 9.40 8.81
C LYS A 23 16.40 7.91 8.84
N ALA A 24 15.13 7.49 8.77
CA ALA A 24 14.74 6.09 8.72
C ALA A 24 15.37 5.36 7.52
N LEU A 25 15.39 5.98 6.34
CA LEU A 25 16.02 5.41 5.14
C LEU A 25 17.46 4.97 5.36
N LYS A 26 18.26 5.75 6.13
CA LYS A 26 19.66 5.40 6.44
C LYS A 26 19.78 4.09 7.23
N TYR A 27 18.78 3.78 8.04
CA TYR A 27 18.74 2.53 8.81
C TYR A 27 18.32 1.36 7.93
N TYR A 28 17.31 1.52 7.08
CA TYR A 28 16.94 0.50 6.09
C TYR A 28 18.10 0.22 5.11
N ASP A 29 18.83 1.26 4.67
CA ASP A 29 20.03 1.08 3.83
C ASP A 29 21.08 0.23 4.51
N LYS A 30 21.33 0.44 5.81
CA LYS A 30 22.26 -0.40 6.60
C LYS A 30 21.79 -1.85 6.71
N VAL A 31 20.47 -2.07 6.86
CA VAL A 31 19.92 -3.43 6.87
C VAL A 31 20.16 -4.11 5.52
N LEU A 32 19.83 -3.42 4.42
CA LEU A 32 19.97 -3.95 3.06
C LEU A 32 21.42 -4.09 2.59
N GLN A 33 22.38 -3.39 3.22
CA GLN A 33 23.80 -3.65 3.04
C GLN A 33 24.26 -4.96 3.69
N ILE A 34 23.61 -5.37 4.79
CA ILE A 34 23.92 -6.62 5.50
C ILE A 34 23.14 -7.79 4.89
N GLU A 35 21.85 -7.58 4.64
CA GLU A 35 20.92 -8.55 4.06
C GLU A 35 20.15 -7.90 2.90
N PRO A 36 20.66 -7.95 1.66
CA PRO A 36 19.99 -7.35 0.49
C PRO A 36 18.57 -7.88 0.27
N ASP A 37 18.33 -9.14 0.64
CA ASP A 37 17.06 -9.84 0.48
C ASP A 37 16.19 -9.78 1.75
N ASN A 38 16.46 -8.84 2.67
CA ASN A 38 15.60 -8.67 3.84
C ASN A 38 14.26 -8.11 3.41
N LEU A 39 13.25 -8.98 3.39
CA LEU A 39 11.90 -8.70 2.90
C LEU A 39 11.28 -7.49 3.62
N LYS A 40 11.30 -7.52 4.96
CA LYS A 40 10.76 -6.44 5.78
C LYS A 40 11.42 -5.09 5.46
N ALA A 41 12.75 -5.05 5.35
CA ALA A 41 13.46 -3.81 5.03
C ALA A 41 13.11 -3.29 3.63
N ASN A 42 12.93 -4.17 2.63
CA ASN A 42 12.50 -3.75 1.28
C ASN A 42 11.10 -3.14 1.32
N VAL A 43 10.12 -3.80 1.98
CA VAL A 43 8.74 -3.28 2.09
C VAL A 43 8.71 -1.97 2.86
N ASP A 44 9.29 -1.91 4.07
CA ASP A 44 9.24 -0.73 4.95
C ASP A 44 10.00 0.47 4.33
N LYS A 45 11.12 0.21 3.63
CA LYS A 45 11.81 1.25 2.86
C LYS A 45 10.94 1.77 1.72
N GLY A 46 10.20 0.92 1.04
CA GLY A 46 9.22 1.30 0.03
C GLY A 46 8.17 2.26 0.61
N VAL A 47 7.55 1.90 1.74
CA VAL A 47 6.58 2.76 2.45
C VAL A 47 7.21 4.10 2.85
N THR A 48 8.43 4.08 3.36
CA THR A 48 9.15 5.29 3.76
C THR A 48 9.44 6.21 2.56
N LEU A 49 9.83 5.64 1.42
CA LEU A 49 10.05 6.38 0.17
C LEU A 49 8.74 6.97 -0.37
N GLN A 50 7.63 6.23 -0.27
CA GLN A 50 6.31 6.71 -0.67
C GLN A 50 5.87 7.90 0.18
N ASN A 51 6.09 7.87 1.49
CA ASN A 51 5.82 9.00 2.39
C ASN A 51 6.69 10.24 2.09
N LEU A 52 7.87 10.05 1.50
CA LEU A 52 8.73 11.14 1.01
C LEU A 52 8.37 11.61 -0.41
N GLY A 53 7.34 11.06 -1.03
CA GLY A 53 6.96 11.38 -2.41
C GLY A 53 7.85 10.75 -3.48
N CYS A 54 8.79 9.88 -3.10
CA CYS A 54 9.69 9.17 -4.01
C CYS A 54 9.02 7.92 -4.61
N ILE A 55 7.87 8.09 -5.26
CA ILE A 55 6.96 7.00 -5.62
C ILE A 55 7.62 5.95 -6.52
N SER A 56 8.36 6.37 -7.56
CA SER A 56 9.04 5.43 -8.47
C SER A 56 10.10 4.57 -7.75
N LYS A 57 10.79 5.14 -6.75
CA LYS A 57 11.75 4.37 -5.94
C LYS A 57 11.03 3.42 -4.98
N ALA A 58 9.87 3.82 -4.45
CA ALA A 58 9.04 2.95 -3.63
C ALA A 58 8.59 1.70 -4.40
N ILE A 59 8.12 1.88 -5.65
CA ILE A 59 7.72 0.77 -6.53
C ILE A 59 8.87 -0.22 -6.72
N GLN A 60 10.10 0.27 -6.98
CA GLN A 60 11.27 -0.60 -7.11
C GLN A 60 11.53 -1.45 -5.84
N MET A 61 11.27 -0.90 -4.66
CA MET A 61 11.40 -1.66 -3.40
C MET A 61 10.32 -2.72 -3.26
N TYR A 62 9.08 -2.40 -3.64
CA TYR A 62 7.99 -3.38 -3.64
C TYR A 62 8.20 -4.48 -4.69
N GLU A 63 8.71 -4.14 -5.88
CA GLU A 63 9.08 -5.13 -6.90
C GLU A 63 10.13 -6.11 -6.36
N LYS A 64 11.17 -5.62 -5.68
CA LYS A 64 12.16 -6.49 -5.02
C LYS A 64 11.53 -7.39 -3.97
N ALA A 65 10.64 -6.85 -3.14
CA ALA A 65 9.93 -7.63 -2.13
C ALA A 65 9.05 -8.73 -2.79
N LEU A 66 8.38 -8.43 -3.90
CA LEU A 66 7.54 -9.38 -4.63
C LEU A 66 8.34 -10.41 -5.46
N ILE A 67 9.60 -10.13 -5.80
CA ILE A 67 10.52 -11.14 -6.34
C ILE A 67 10.88 -12.16 -5.26
N LEU A 68 11.08 -11.70 -4.01
CA LEU A 68 11.40 -12.57 -2.88
C LEU A 68 10.18 -13.36 -2.41
N GLU A 69 9.04 -12.70 -2.31
CA GLU A 69 7.77 -13.27 -1.87
C GLU A 69 6.61 -12.75 -2.73
N PRO A 70 6.26 -13.47 -3.81
CA PRO A 70 5.21 -13.03 -4.76
C PRO A 70 3.82 -12.85 -4.15
N GLU A 71 3.56 -13.49 -3.02
CA GLU A 71 2.28 -13.43 -2.29
C GLU A 71 2.35 -12.51 -1.06
N ASN A 72 3.34 -11.63 -0.98
CA ASN A 72 3.43 -10.67 0.12
C ASN A 72 2.32 -9.63 0.02
N LEU A 73 1.35 -9.75 0.91
CA LEU A 73 0.12 -8.96 0.89
C LEU A 73 0.40 -7.47 1.06
N ASP A 74 1.30 -7.11 1.98
CA ASP A 74 1.66 -5.71 2.25
C ASP A 74 2.35 -5.07 1.03
N ALA A 75 3.28 -5.79 0.41
CA ALA A 75 3.97 -5.31 -0.80
C ALA A 75 2.98 -5.10 -1.96
N LEU A 76 2.03 -6.03 -2.17
CA LEU A 76 1.00 -5.92 -3.20
C LEU A 76 0.09 -4.70 -2.99
N ILE A 77 -0.40 -4.50 -1.77
CA ILE A 77 -1.30 -3.38 -1.45
C ILE A 77 -0.56 -2.05 -1.58
N ASN A 78 0.65 -1.94 -1.04
CA ASN A 78 1.44 -0.72 -1.09
C ASN A 78 1.90 -0.40 -2.53
N MET A 79 2.29 -1.41 -3.32
CA MET A 79 2.59 -1.23 -4.74
C MET A 79 1.37 -0.72 -5.51
N GLY A 80 0.19 -1.29 -5.27
CA GLY A 80 -1.05 -0.80 -5.85
C GLY A 80 -1.34 0.66 -5.49
N SER A 81 -1.13 1.06 -4.22
CA SER A 81 -1.27 2.44 -3.77
C SER A 81 -0.27 3.38 -4.45
N ALA A 82 0.98 2.97 -4.60
CA ALA A 82 2.00 3.74 -5.31
C ALA A 82 1.67 3.90 -6.80
N LEU A 83 1.19 2.85 -7.45
CA LEU A 83 0.73 2.89 -8.85
C LEU A 83 -0.50 3.79 -9.03
N HIS A 84 -1.45 3.75 -8.08
CA HIS A 84 -2.60 4.67 -8.07
C HIS A 84 -2.14 6.14 -8.02
N THR A 85 -1.15 6.45 -7.18
CA THR A 85 -0.57 7.81 -7.06
C THR A 85 0.07 8.28 -8.37
N LEU A 86 0.58 7.36 -9.20
CA LEU A 86 1.09 7.64 -10.55
C LEU A 86 -0.01 7.57 -11.64
N GLU A 87 -1.28 7.53 -11.25
CA GLU A 87 -2.45 7.42 -12.16
C GLU A 87 -2.46 6.14 -13.01
N LYS A 88 -1.64 5.14 -12.65
CA LYS A 88 -1.59 3.83 -13.29
C LYS A 88 -2.68 2.91 -12.72
N TYR A 89 -3.92 3.32 -12.86
CA TYR A 89 -5.07 2.69 -12.20
C TYR A 89 -5.28 1.22 -12.58
N THR A 90 -5.05 0.87 -13.84
CA THR A 90 -5.20 -0.53 -14.30
C THR A 90 -4.18 -1.46 -13.66
N GLU A 91 -2.93 -1.01 -13.54
CA GLU A 91 -1.86 -1.74 -12.88
C GLU A 91 -2.12 -1.85 -11.37
N ALA A 92 -2.58 -0.76 -10.74
CA ALA A 92 -2.99 -0.75 -9.33
C ALA A 92 -4.11 -1.76 -9.05
N ILE A 93 -5.16 -1.79 -9.90
CA ILE A 93 -6.26 -2.76 -9.79
C ILE A 93 -5.74 -4.20 -9.90
N SER A 94 -4.74 -4.46 -10.74
CA SER A 94 -4.13 -5.78 -10.88
C SER A 94 -3.45 -6.22 -9.57
N CYS A 95 -2.71 -5.35 -8.90
CA CYS A 95 -2.12 -5.62 -7.59
C CYS A 95 -3.18 -5.96 -6.54
N TYR A 96 -4.26 -5.17 -6.47
CA TYR A 96 -5.35 -5.42 -5.53
C TYR A 96 -6.14 -6.68 -5.87
N ASN A 97 -6.22 -7.08 -7.14
CA ASN A 97 -6.84 -8.34 -7.53
C ASN A 97 -6.05 -9.53 -6.97
N ILE A 98 -4.72 -9.49 -7.02
CA ILE A 98 -3.87 -10.53 -6.45
C ILE A 98 -4.03 -10.53 -4.91
N ALA A 99 -3.93 -9.37 -4.27
CA ALA A 99 -4.11 -9.23 -2.83
C ALA A 99 -5.47 -9.80 -2.36
N LEU A 100 -6.56 -9.54 -3.10
CA LEU A 100 -7.90 -10.03 -2.77
C LEU A 100 -8.13 -11.52 -3.14
N LYS A 101 -7.27 -12.14 -3.92
CA LYS A 101 -7.24 -13.61 -4.06
C LYS A 101 -6.64 -14.26 -2.83
N LEU A 102 -5.62 -13.64 -2.24
CA LEU A 102 -4.94 -14.12 -1.03
C LEU A 102 -5.81 -13.89 0.21
N ASP A 103 -6.34 -12.68 0.35
CA ASP A 103 -7.23 -12.30 1.45
C ASP A 103 -8.50 -11.61 0.91
N LYS A 104 -9.57 -12.38 0.75
CA LYS A 104 -10.87 -11.92 0.22
C LYS A 104 -11.58 -10.90 1.13
N LYS A 105 -11.17 -10.83 2.41
CA LYS A 105 -11.75 -9.95 3.42
C LYS A 105 -10.86 -8.77 3.77
N ASN A 106 -9.84 -8.49 2.99
CA ASN A 106 -8.98 -7.34 3.20
C ASN A 106 -9.72 -6.04 2.85
N SER A 107 -10.22 -5.35 3.88
CA SER A 107 -10.98 -4.11 3.71
C SER A 107 -10.17 -3.01 3.04
N MET A 108 -8.86 -2.90 3.34
CA MET A 108 -7.97 -1.91 2.75
C MET A 108 -7.81 -2.14 1.24
N ALA A 109 -7.54 -3.38 0.83
CA ALA A 109 -7.42 -3.72 -0.59
C ALA A 109 -8.72 -3.49 -1.35
N LEU A 110 -9.89 -3.73 -0.72
CA LEU A 110 -11.20 -3.43 -1.31
C LEU A 110 -11.39 -1.93 -1.54
N VAL A 111 -11.06 -1.10 -0.55
CA VAL A 111 -11.23 0.37 -0.67
C VAL A 111 -10.29 0.92 -1.73
N TYR A 112 -9.01 0.58 -1.69
CA TYR A 112 -8.03 1.08 -2.67
C TYR A 112 -8.34 0.61 -4.10
N LYS A 113 -8.84 -0.62 -4.25
CA LYS A 113 -9.36 -1.09 -5.54
C LYS A 113 -10.58 -0.27 -5.97
N GLY A 114 -11.51 0.01 -5.06
CA GLY A 114 -12.67 0.85 -5.33
C GLY A 114 -12.26 2.25 -5.79
N LEU A 115 -11.31 2.88 -5.13
CA LEU A 115 -10.76 4.20 -5.53
C LEU A 115 -10.20 4.14 -6.95
N SER A 116 -9.32 3.17 -7.24
CA SER A 116 -8.73 3.03 -8.58
C SER A 116 -9.78 2.74 -9.67
N VAL A 117 -10.80 1.94 -9.36
CA VAL A 117 -11.93 1.66 -10.28
C VAL A 117 -12.78 2.92 -10.50
N GLY A 118 -12.95 3.75 -9.48
CA GLY A 118 -13.63 5.04 -9.58
C GLY A 118 -12.93 5.98 -10.56
N GLU A 119 -11.60 6.09 -10.46
CA GLU A 119 -10.77 6.91 -11.36
C GLU A 119 -10.84 6.44 -12.83
N THR A 120 -11.10 5.16 -13.08
CA THR A 120 -11.38 4.66 -14.44
C THR A 120 -12.79 4.99 -14.96
N GLY A 121 -13.57 5.78 -14.19
CA GLY A 121 -14.94 6.21 -14.56
C GLY A 121 -16.05 5.26 -14.11
N ASN A 122 -15.73 4.10 -13.52
CA ASN A 122 -16.76 3.14 -13.11
C ASN A 122 -17.21 3.34 -11.65
N ILE A 123 -17.85 4.49 -11.39
CA ILE A 123 -18.28 4.88 -10.04
C ILE A 123 -19.26 3.85 -9.42
N SER A 124 -20.18 3.32 -10.21
CA SER A 124 -21.13 2.30 -9.71
C SER A 124 -20.44 1.04 -9.20
N LYS A 125 -19.34 0.63 -9.85
CA LYS A 125 -18.54 -0.52 -9.41
C LYS A 125 -17.68 -0.17 -8.19
N ALA A 126 -17.14 1.05 -8.11
CA ALA A 126 -16.42 1.55 -6.95
C ALA A 126 -17.29 1.49 -5.68
N ILE A 127 -18.55 1.94 -5.77
CA ILE A 127 -19.53 1.88 -4.67
C ILE A 127 -19.70 0.43 -4.15
N LYS A 128 -19.72 -0.57 -5.04
CA LYS A 128 -19.83 -1.98 -4.62
C LYS A 128 -18.63 -2.41 -3.77
N TYR A 129 -17.42 -1.97 -4.12
CA TYR A 129 -16.22 -2.27 -3.34
C TYR A 129 -16.23 -1.57 -1.98
N PHE A 130 -16.64 -0.30 -1.90
CA PHE A 130 -16.75 0.43 -0.63
C PHE A 130 -17.78 -0.21 0.30
N LYS A 131 -18.96 -0.56 -0.22
CA LYS A 131 -19.98 -1.28 0.56
C LYS A 131 -19.49 -2.63 1.06
N LYS A 132 -18.72 -3.37 0.22
CA LYS A 132 -18.14 -4.65 0.63
C LYS A 132 -17.10 -4.46 1.73
N ALA A 133 -16.25 -3.44 1.65
CA ALA A 133 -15.30 -3.12 2.71
C ALA A 133 -16.02 -2.81 4.03
N LEU A 134 -17.08 -2.00 4.00
CA LEU A 134 -17.87 -1.64 5.17
C LEU A 134 -18.67 -2.82 5.75
N SER A 135 -18.99 -3.83 4.94
CA SER A 135 -19.61 -5.06 5.46
C SER A 135 -18.63 -5.94 6.25
N ILE A 136 -17.31 -5.70 6.09
CA ILE A 136 -16.24 -6.40 6.81
C ILE A 136 -15.79 -5.58 8.02
N ASP A 137 -15.58 -4.29 7.81
CA ASP A 137 -15.19 -3.31 8.83
C ASP A 137 -16.11 -2.08 8.72
N CYS A 138 -17.15 -2.04 9.54
CA CYS A 138 -18.17 -0.98 9.51
C CYS A 138 -17.63 0.39 9.96
N ASN A 139 -16.50 0.43 10.66
CA ASN A 139 -15.86 1.64 11.18
C ASN A 139 -14.70 2.12 10.29
N TYR A 140 -14.55 1.59 9.09
CA TYR A 140 -13.46 2.00 8.20
C TYR A 140 -13.76 3.36 7.56
N ASP A 141 -13.27 4.42 8.17
CA ASP A 141 -13.54 5.83 7.80
C ASP A 141 -13.31 6.10 6.31
N LEU A 142 -12.17 5.63 5.77
CA LEU A 142 -11.87 5.85 4.35
C LEU A 142 -12.94 5.24 3.43
N ALA A 143 -13.48 4.08 3.79
CA ALA A 143 -14.54 3.43 3.03
C ALA A 143 -15.86 4.23 3.10
N GLN A 144 -16.19 4.78 4.27
CA GLN A 144 -17.38 5.61 4.47
C GLN A 144 -17.28 6.90 3.63
N ILE A 145 -16.19 7.64 3.77
CA ILE A 145 -15.93 8.89 3.03
C ILE A 145 -15.96 8.64 1.51
N SER A 146 -15.30 7.58 1.05
CA SER A 146 -15.26 7.23 -0.37
C SER A 146 -16.63 6.84 -0.92
N LEU A 147 -17.43 6.12 -0.12
CA LEU A 147 -18.79 5.74 -0.50
C LEU A 147 -19.71 6.98 -0.65
N GLU A 148 -19.63 7.90 0.30
CA GLU A 148 -20.42 9.14 0.25
C GLU A 148 -20.02 10.01 -0.94
N SER A 149 -18.73 10.22 -1.16
CA SER A 149 -18.22 10.96 -2.31
C SER A 149 -18.70 10.36 -3.64
N ALA A 150 -18.61 9.03 -3.77
CA ALA A 150 -19.05 8.32 -4.97
C ALA A 150 -20.58 8.44 -5.22
N LYS A 151 -21.39 8.41 -4.15
CA LYS A 151 -22.85 8.64 -4.26
C LYS A 151 -23.17 10.06 -4.72
N ASN A 152 -22.47 11.06 -4.19
CA ASN A 152 -22.67 12.46 -4.57
C ASN A 152 -22.36 12.69 -6.05
N ILE A 153 -21.33 12.04 -6.60
CA ILE A 153 -20.99 12.11 -8.03
C ILE A 153 -22.13 11.55 -8.90
N ILE A 154 -22.79 10.47 -8.47
CA ILE A 154 -23.91 9.88 -9.22
C ILE A 154 -25.14 10.78 -9.15
N ASN A 155 -25.44 11.35 -7.98
CA ASN A 155 -26.64 12.17 -7.76
C ASN A 155 -26.54 13.57 -8.38
N SER A 156 -25.34 14.01 -8.75
CA SER A 156 -25.09 15.31 -9.39
C SER A 156 -25.14 15.27 -10.93
N LYS A 157 -25.39 14.10 -11.50
CA LYS A 157 -25.58 13.88 -12.95
C LYS A 157 -27.05 13.69 -13.30
#